data_5c272cb45cb920c187ce63b06ca4643a
#
_entry.id   5c272cb45cb920c187ce63b06ca4643a
#
_cell.length_a   1.000
_cell.length_b   1.000
_cell.length_c   1.000
_cell.angle_alpha   90.00
_cell.angle_beta   90.00
_cell.angle_gamma   90.00
#
_symmetry.space_group_name_H-M   'P 1'
#
loop_
_entity.id
_entity.type
_entity.pdbx_description
1 polymer ?
#
loop_
_entity_poly.entity_id
_entity_poly.type
_entity_poly.pdbx_seq_one_letter_code
_entity_poly.pdbx_strand_id
1 'polypeptide(L)'
;MFLYTLDNKRYQTLNYFYKKKFGKKVFKVSLNLGLDCPNKVNGQGCIFCSNGSGDFAGNKEDDLITQFNEVKERMEKKWPDAYYIGYFQAGTNTYAPLDFLKKSYECILSLPNVVGLNIATRSDAISPSVMDYLEELNKKTFLTIELGLQSIHEDTLKFIRRGHSLDNFRNCVLELKKRHINVVVHIINGLPNETKEMMVETVRYLNDLGIDGI
;
A
#
# COMPACT_ATOMS: atom_id res chain seq x y z
N MET A 1 -17.86 -24.78 -7.30
CA MET A 1 -17.53 -24.01 -6.08
C MET A 1 -16.12 -23.49 -6.28
N PHE A 2 -15.90 -22.18 -6.12
CA PHE A 2 -14.55 -21.61 -6.26
C PHE A 2 -13.71 -21.84 -4.99
N LEU A 3 -12.38 -21.93 -5.15
CA LEU A 3 -11.47 -22.27 -4.07
C LEU A 3 -11.48 -21.24 -2.90
N TYR A 4 -11.85 -20.00 -3.17
CA TYR A 4 -11.86 -18.87 -2.22
C TYR A 4 -13.27 -18.33 -1.98
N THR A 5 -14.13 -19.17 -1.42
CA THR A 5 -15.59 -19.07 -1.55
C THR A 5 -16.35 -18.43 -0.40
N LEU A 6 -15.77 -17.69 0.51
CA LEU A 6 -16.59 -16.97 1.50
C LEU A 6 -17.55 -15.97 0.84
N ASP A 7 -17.17 -15.42 -0.31
CA ASP A 7 -17.93 -14.45 -1.10
C ASP A 7 -18.13 -14.89 -2.56
N ASN A 8 -17.92 -16.18 -2.85
CA ASN A 8 -18.09 -16.82 -4.16
C ASN A 8 -17.33 -16.10 -5.31
N LYS A 9 -16.11 -15.64 -5.04
CA LYS A 9 -15.25 -14.99 -6.04
C LYS A 9 -14.26 -15.98 -6.64
N ARG A 10 -13.81 -15.69 -7.87
CA ARG A 10 -12.76 -16.49 -8.57
C ARG A 10 -11.35 -16.22 -8.06
N TYR A 11 -11.19 -15.30 -7.13
CA TYR A 11 -9.94 -14.88 -6.54
C TYR A 11 -10.12 -14.68 -5.04
N GLN A 12 -9.04 -14.72 -4.29
CA GLN A 12 -9.08 -14.43 -2.86
C GLN A 12 -9.22 -12.93 -2.65
N THR A 13 -10.39 -12.52 -2.13
CA THR A 13 -10.61 -11.11 -1.81
C THR A 13 -9.87 -10.70 -0.54
N LEU A 14 -9.52 -9.41 -0.44
CA LEU A 14 -8.95 -8.84 0.77
C LEU A 14 -9.88 -9.03 1.99
N ASN A 15 -11.19 -8.94 1.77
CA ASN A 15 -12.18 -9.20 2.82
C ASN A 15 -12.14 -10.66 3.33
N TYR A 16 -11.97 -11.64 2.43
CA TYR A 16 -11.79 -13.04 2.81
C TYR A 16 -10.50 -13.20 3.63
N PHE A 17 -9.39 -12.66 3.15
CA PHE A 17 -8.10 -12.71 3.81
C PHE A 17 -8.17 -12.14 5.24
N TYR A 18 -8.74 -10.94 5.39
CA TYR A 18 -8.85 -10.30 6.71
C TYR A 18 -9.79 -11.04 7.65
N LYS A 19 -10.94 -11.53 7.16
CA LYS A 19 -11.84 -12.36 7.98
C LYS A 19 -11.16 -13.63 8.48
N LYS A 20 -10.39 -14.30 7.62
CA LYS A 20 -9.63 -15.49 8.01
C LYS A 20 -8.56 -15.17 9.06
N LYS A 21 -7.88 -14.03 8.91
CA LYS A 21 -6.78 -13.63 9.79
C LYS A 21 -7.25 -13.10 11.15
N PHE A 22 -8.27 -12.26 11.17
CA PHE A 22 -8.70 -11.51 12.35
C PHE A 22 -10.04 -11.98 12.94
N GLY A 23 -10.73 -12.89 12.28
CA GLY A 23 -12.03 -13.41 12.72
C GLY A 23 -13.22 -12.45 12.55
N LYS A 24 -12.95 -11.19 12.21
CA LYS A 24 -13.95 -10.12 12.08
C LYS A 24 -13.81 -9.36 10.76
N LYS A 25 -14.78 -8.49 10.48
CA LYS A 25 -14.67 -7.50 9.42
C LYS A 25 -13.56 -6.52 9.73
N VAL A 26 -12.73 -6.21 8.74
CA VAL A 26 -11.66 -5.21 8.86
C VAL A 26 -11.83 -4.17 7.76
N PHE A 27 -11.63 -2.90 8.07
CA PHE A 27 -11.63 -1.79 7.13
C PHE A 27 -10.26 -1.17 7.05
N LYS A 28 -9.88 -0.76 5.84
CA LYS A 28 -8.81 0.20 5.65
C LYS A 28 -9.38 1.61 5.90
N VAL A 29 -8.75 2.35 6.80
CA VAL A 29 -8.99 3.78 7.02
C VAL A 29 -7.93 4.54 6.27
N SER A 30 -8.28 5.15 5.15
CA SER A 30 -7.35 5.87 4.28
C SER A 30 -6.94 7.20 4.90
N LEU A 31 -5.64 7.37 5.11
CA LEU A 31 -5.01 8.50 5.77
C LEU A 31 -4.06 9.23 4.80
N ASN A 32 -3.92 10.53 5.01
CA ASN A 32 -3.06 11.41 4.22
C ASN A 32 -2.06 12.12 5.13
N LEU A 33 -0.77 11.81 4.97
CA LEU A 33 0.31 12.49 5.70
C LEU A 33 0.74 13.82 5.08
N GLY A 34 0.16 14.20 3.95
CA GLY A 34 0.59 15.38 3.19
C GLY A 34 1.99 15.25 2.58
N LEU A 35 2.52 14.03 2.47
CA LEU A 35 3.86 13.79 1.97
C LEU A 35 3.95 13.86 0.45
N ASP A 36 5.04 14.44 -0.03
CA ASP A 36 5.36 14.49 -1.43
C ASP A 36 5.89 13.15 -1.98
N CYS A 37 6.08 13.13 -3.29
CA CYS A 37 6.68 12.01 -3.99
C CYS A 37 8.04 12.45 -4.57
N PRO A 38 9.15 11.71 -4.36
CA PRO A 38 10.45 12.07 -4.91
C PRO A 38 10.44 12.22 -6.45
N ASN A 39 9.60 11.46 -7.14
CA ASN A 39 9.42 11.58 -8.59
C ASN A 39 8.69 12.87 -9.02
N LYS A 40 7.92 13.52 -8.14
CA LYS A 40 7.33 14.84 -8.38
C LYS A 40 8.30 15.96 -7.99
N VAL A 41 8.99 15.82 -6.87
CA VAL A 41 9.95 16.84 -6.38
C VAL A 41 11.12 16.97 -7.32
N ASN A 42 11.67 15.85 -7.81
CA ASN A 42 12.86 15.80 -8.67
C ASN A 42 12.55 15.64 -10.16
N GLY A 43 11.28 15.67 -10.55
CA GLY A 43 10.83 15.44 -11.92
C GLY A 43 9.39 15.85 -12.17
N GLN A 44 8.82 15.33 -13.27
CA GLN A 44 7.44 15.65 -13.67
C GLN A 44 6.39 14.76 -13.02
N GLY A 45 6.79 13.74 -12.26
CA GLY A 45 5.90 12.70 -11.74
C GLY A 45 5.40 11.72 -12.80
N CYS A 46 4.71 10.68 -12.34
CA CYS A 46 4.07 9.69 -13.23
C CYS A 46 2.86 10.32 -13.93
N ILE A 47 2.65 9.97 -15.22
CA ILE A 47 1.57 10.55 -16.04
C ILE A 47 0.16 10.22 -15.51
N PHE A 48 -0.01 9.12 -14.80
CA PHE A 48 -1.28 8.69 -14.20
C PHE A 48 -1.52 9.27 -12.81
N CYS A 49 -0.54 9.97 -12.23
CA CYS A 49 -0.64 10.51 -10.88
C CYS A 49 -1.26 11.91 -10.93
N SER A 50 -2.56 12.00 -10.69
CA SER A 50 -3.26 13.28 -10.56
C SER A 50 -2.78 14.05 -9.32
N ASN A 51 -3.01 15.37 -9.30
CA ASN A 51 -2.77 16.18 -8.09
C ASN A 51 -3.77 15.84 -6.96
N GLY A 52 -4.89 15.16 -7.29
CA GLY A 52 -5.91 14.67 -6.38
C GLY A 52 -5.74 13.22 -5.95
N SER A 53 -4.53 12.64 -6.03
CA SER A 53 -4.30 11.24 -5.61
C SER A 53 -4.58 10.99 -4.12
N GLY A 54 -4.81 12.03 -3.34
CA GLY A 54 -5.24 11.99 -1.95
C GLY A 54 -6.74 12.17 -1.71
N ASP A 55 -7.55 12.39 -2.75
CA ASP A 55 -8.99 12.72 -2.60
C ASP A 55 -9.81 11.60 -1.93
N PHE A 56 -9.31 10.36 -1.94
CA PHE A 56 -9.92 9.22 -1.26
C PHE A 56 -9.39 8.98 0.16
N ALA A 57 -8.35 9.69 0.56
CA ALA A 57 -7.79 9.68 1.90
C ALA A 57 -8.37 10.83 2.74
N GLY A 58 -8.01 10.90 4.00
CA GLY A 58 -8.33 12.04 4.84
C GLY A 58 -7.76 13.35 4.31
N ASN A 59 -8.33 14.47 4.73
CA ASN A 59 -7.82 15.78 4.36
C ASN A 59 -6.44 16.00 5.02
N LYS A 60 -5.43 16.35 4.25
CA LYS A 60 -4.05 16.54 4.73
C LYS A 60 -3.88 17.70 5.74
N GLU A 61 -4.83 18.63 5.78
CA GLU A 61 -4.82 19.75 6.72
C GLU A 61 -5.33 19.34 8.12
N ASP A 62 -6.01 18.19 8.22
CA ASP A 62 -6.50 17.66 9.48
C ASP A 62 -5.45 16.74 10.13
N ASP A 63 -5.43 16.68 11.46
CA ASP A 63 -4.60 15.70 12.16
C ASP A 63 -5.06 14.27 11.90
N LEU A 64 -4.15 13.30 12.10
CA LEU A 64 -4.40 11.89 11.80
C LEU A 64 -5.56 11.27 12.58
N ILE A 65 -5.81 11.74 13.81
CA ILE A 65 -6.89 11.23 14.67
C ILE A 65 -8.23 11.70 14.11
N THR A 66 -8.31 12.96 13.71
CA THR A 66 -9.51 13.54 13.05
C THR A 66 -9.80 12.78 11.76
N GLN A 67 -8.81 12.62 10.86
CA GLN A 67 -8.97 11.83 9.63
C GLN A 67 -9.45 10.40 9.91
N PHE A 68 -8.88 9.75 10.91
CA PHE A 68 -9.24 8.38 11.27
C PHE A 68 -10.70 8.30 11.75
N ASN A 69 -11.10 9.20 12.65
CA ASN A 69 -12.43 9.18 13.25
C ASN A 69 -13.54 9.48 12.23
N GLU A 70 -13.34 10.38 11.28
CA GLU A 70 -14.30 10.66 10.22
C GLU A 70 -14.61 9.43 9.34
N VAL A 71 -13.59 8.67 8.97
CA VAL A 71 -13.78 7.42 8.21
C VAL A 71 -14.43 6.36 9.08
N LYS A 72 -13.94 6.20 10.33
CA LYS A 72 -14.45 5.25 11.30
C LYS A 72 -15.95 5.44 11.53
N GLU A 73 -16.41 6.64 11.84
CA GLU A 73 -17.83 6.94 12.09
C GLU A 73 -18.75 6.56 10.92
N ARG A 74 -18.30 6.79 9.69
CA ARG A 74 -19.05 6.34 8.50
C ARG A 74 -19.14 4.83 8.40
N MET A 75 -18.08 4.12 8.75
CA MET A 75 -17.98 2.67 8.65
C MET A 75 -18.71 1.95 9.79
N GLU A 76 -18.66 2.48 11.01
CA GLU A 76 -19.33 1.91 12.18
C GLU A 76 -20.85 1.88 12.03
N LYS A 77 -21.47 2.84 11.33
CA LYS A 77 -22.90 2.82 11.01
C LYS A 77 -23.33 1.55 10.27
N LYS A 78 -22.44 0.99 9.46
CA LYS A 78 -22.71 -0.22 8.66
C LYS A 78 -22.18 -1.49 9.33
N TRP A 79 -21.08 -1.40 10.09
CA TRP A 79 -20.40 -2.53 10.72
C TRP A 79 -19.83 -2.14 12.10
N PRO A 80 -20.66 -2.14 13.14
CA PRO A 80 -20.31 -1.59 14.47
C PRO A 80 -19.17 -2.30 15.19
N ASP A 81 -18.93 -3.58 14.89
CA ASP A 81 -17.89 -4.39 15.56
C ASP A 81 -16.64 -4.64 14.71
N ALA A 82 -16.34 -3.78 13.74
CA ALA A 82 -15.21 -3.97 12.87
C ALA A 82 -13.87 -3.64 13.55
N TYR A 83 -12.81 -4.27 13.02
CA TYR A 83 -11.43 -3.84 13.24
C TYR A 83 -10.97 -2.89 12.13
N TYR A 84 -9.89 -2.16 12.37
CA TYR A 84 -9.36 -1.15 11.46
C TYR A 84 -7.91 -1.43 11.11
N ILE A 85 -7.53 -1.08 9.88
CA ILE A 85 -6.15 -0.94 9.45
C ILE A 85 -5.94 0.51 9.05
N GLY A 86 -4.96 1.16 9.67
CA GLY A 86 -4.51 2.47 9.22
C GLY A 86 -3.84 2.35 7.85
N TYR A 87 -4.40 3.00 6.84
CA TYR A 87 -3.90 2.93 5.49
C TYR A 87 -3.34 4.27 5.03
N PHE A 88 -2.03 4.41 5.08
CA PHE A 88 -1.31 5.57 4.56
C PHE A 88 -1.24 5.45 3.04
N GLN A 89 -2.16 6.11 2.35
CA GLN A 89 -2.40 5.93 0.92
C GLN A 89 -1.84 7.07 0.08
N ALA A 90 -2.10 8.32 0.46
CA ALA A 90 -1.76 9.47 -0.34
C ALA A 90 -0.26 9.77 -0.33
N GLY A 91 0.33 9.99 -1.50
CA GLY A 91 1.74 10.33 -1.64
C GLY A 91 2.69 9.13 -1.49
N THR A 92 3.91 9.40 -1.02
CA THR A 92 4.96 8.39 -0.79
C THR A 92 5.24 8.31 0.70
N ASN A 93 4.56 7.40 1.39
CA ASN A 93 4.44 7.43 2.84
C ASN A 93 5.67 6.91 3.62
N THR A 94 6.80 6.74 2.96
CA THR A 94 8.11 6.49 3.58
C THR A 94 9.13 7.59 3.24
N TYR A 95 8.71 8.62 2.49
CA TYR A 95 9.56 9.73 2.07
C TYR A 95 9.46 10.92 3.03
N ALA A 96 9.92 10.69 4.26
CA ALA A 96 10.01 11.70 5.32
C ALA A 96 11.07 11.32 6.35
N PRO A 97 11.46 12.23 7.26
CA PRO A 97 12.34 11.89 8.39
C PRO A 97 11.76 10.75 9.23
N LEU A 98 12.65 9.84 9.68
CA LEU A 98 12.24 8.63 10.41
C LEU A 98 11.40 8.92 11.65
N ASP A 99 11.76 9.94 12.43
CA ASP A 99 11.02 10.30 13.66
C ASP A 99 9.60 10.78 13.36
N PHE A 100 9.40 11.48 12.26
CA PHE A 100 8.06 11.86 11.80
C PHE A 100 7.23 10.62 11.43
N LEU A 101 7.83 9.68 10.69
CA LEU A 101 7.16 8.43 10.30
C LEU A 101 6.79 7.60 11.53
N LYS A 102 7.73 7.43 12.47
CA LYS A 102 7.49 6.73 13.75
C LYS A 102 6.30 7.31 14.49
N LYS A 103 6.33 8.62 14.73
CA LYS A 103 5.25 9.32 15.43
C LYS A 103 3.89 9.14 14.72
N SER A 104 3.87 9.23 13.41
CA SER A 104 2.64 9.11 12.62
C SER A 104 2.06 7.69 12.66
N TYR A 105 2.90 6.67 12.49
CA TYR A 105 2.44 5.28 12.49
C TYR A 105 2.02 4.83 13.89
N GLU A 106 2.78 5.17 14.92
CA GLU A 106 2.48 4.83 16.30
C GLU A 106 1.21 5.55 16.82
N CYS A 107 0.96 6.78 16.36
CA CYS A 107 -0.28 7.50 16.64
C CYS A 107 -1.51 6.70 16.21
N ILE A 108 -1.53 6.18 14.99
CA ILE A 108 -2.65 5.38 14.48
C ILE A 108 -2.73 4.01 15.16
N LEU A 109 -1.59 3.36 15.42
CA LEU A 109 -1.57 2.07 16.11
C LEU A 109 -2.06 2.13 17.55
N SER A 110 -1.98 3.28 18.20
CA SER A 110 -2.49 3.48 19.57
C SER A 110 -4.02 3.55 19.66
N LEU A 111 -4.71 3.71 18.51
CA LEU A 111 -6.16 3.86 18.50
C LEU A 111 -6.88 2.51 18.73
N PRO A 112 -8.04 2.52 19.40
CA PRO A 112 -8.81 1.32 19.69
C PRO A 112 -9.21 0.56 18.40
N ASN A 113 -9.13 -0.77 18.46
CA ASN A 113 -9.49 -1.68 17.36
C ASN A 113 -8.64 -1.56 16.08
N VAL A 114 -7.55 -0.83 16.11
CA VAL A 114 -6.55 -0.85 15.04
C VAL A 114 -5.68 -2.10 15.16
N VAL A 115 -5.71 -2.97 14.15
CA VAL A 115 -5.03 -4.27 14.16
C VAL A 115 -3.82 -4.32 13.23
N GLY A 116 -3.51 -3.23 12.54
CA GLY A 116 -2.37 -3.17 11.63
C GLY A 116 -2.28 -1.89 10.82
N LEU A 117 -1.24 -1.82 10.01
CA LEU A 117 -0.99 -0.74 9.06
C LEU A 117 -0.77 -1.26 7.65
N ASN A 118 -1.27 -0.51 6.68
CA ASN A 118 -0.88 -0.61 5.28
C ASN A 118 -0.20 0.71 4.89
N ILE A 119 0.98 0.63 4.29
CA ILE A 119 1.78 1.79 3.91
C ILE A 119 2.04 1.75 2.42
N ALA A 120 1.36 2.61 1.67
CA ALA A 120 1.58 2.76 0.23
C ALA A 120 2.82 3.64 -0.01
N THR A 121 3.74 3.13 -0.83
CA THR A 121 4.99 3.82 -1.12
C THR A 121 5.61 3.38 -2.44
N ARG A 122 6.79 3.90 -2.70
CA ARG A 122 7.67 3.58 -3.84
C ARG A 122 8.84 2.73 -3.35
N SER A 123 9.30 1.83 -4.18
CA SER A 123 10.46 0.97 -3.88
C SER A 123 11.77 1.74 -3.69
N ASP A 124 11.92 2.90 -4.35
CA ASP A 124 13.09 3.77 -4.29
C ASP A 124 13.02 4.84 -3.16
N ALA A 125 11.98 4.79 -2.33
CA ALA A 125 11.76 5.75 -1.25
C ALA A 125 11.78 5.12 0.16
N ILE A 126 12.34 3.92 0.30
CA ILE A 126 12.53 3.25 1.59
C ILE A 126 14.02 3.27 1.92
N SER A 127 14.45 4.21 2.78
CA SER A 127 15.83 4.26 3.24
C SER A 127 16.18 3.06 4.14
N PRO A 128 17.47 2.72 4.31
CA PRO A 128 17.88 1.64 5.22
C PRO A 128 17.31 1.79 6.64
N SER A 129 17.35 2.98 7.21
CA SER A 129 16.82 3.24 8.56
C SER A 129 15.30 3.08 8.65
N VAL A 130 14.57 3.45 7.57
CA VAL A 130 13.13 3.20 7.49
C VAL A 130 12.86 1.70 7.32
N MET A 131 13.65 0.98 6.52
CA MET A 131 13.52 -0.46 6.34
C MET A 131 13.70 -1.22 7.66
N ASP A 132 14.70 -0.86 8.46
CA ASP A 132 14.94 -1.45 9.79
C ASP A 132 13.79 -1.15 10.74
N TYR A 133 13.27 0.06 10.74
CA TYR A 133 12.09 0.40 11.54
C TYR A 133 10.83 -0.35 11.09
N LEU A 134 10.61 -0.55 9.80
CA LEU A 134 9.48 -1.35 9.30
C LEU A 134 9.58 -2.80 9.78
N GLU A 135 10.79 -3.36 9.90
CA GLU A 135 10.99 -4.70 10.48
C GLU A 135 10.62 -4.73 11.96
N GLU A 136 11.03 -3.72 12.74
CA GLU A 136 10.63 -3.61 14.15
C GLU A 136 9.12 -3.46 14.31
N LEU A 137 8.50 -2.67 13.44
CA LEU A 137 7.07 -2.43 13.42
C LEU A 137 6.29 -3.71 13.09
N ASN A 138 6.80 -4.50 12.12
CA ASN A 138 6.19 -5.78 11.72
C ASN A 138 6.18 -6.82 12.85
N LYS A 139 7.12 -6.73 13.81
CA LYS A 139 7.13 -7.59 15.00
C LYS A 139 6.03 -7.22 16.02
N LYS A 140 5.51 -5.99 15.95
CA LYS A 140 4.53 -5.44 16.90
C LYS A 140 3.09 -5.48 16.39
N THR A 141 2.90 -5.43 15.07
CA THR A 141 1.58 -5.34 14.45
C THR A 141 1.54 -6.00 13.09
N PHE A 142 0.35 -6.20 12.54
CA PHE A 142 0.21 -6.63 11.17
C PHE A 142 0.58 -5.48 10.22
N LEU A 143 1.67 -5.64 9.50
CA LEU A 143 2.18 -4.63 8.57
C LEU A 143 2.10 -5.15 7.13
N THR A 144 1.62 -4.30 6.24
CA THR A 144 1.69 -4.51 4.78
C THR A 144 2.30 -3.30 4.12
N ILE A 145 3.30 -3.51 3.28
CA ILE A 145 3.84 -2.48 2.40
C ILE A 145 3.20 -2.63 1.03
N GLU A 146 2.57 -1.57 0.54
CA GLU A 146 1.92 -1.52 -0.76
C GLU A 146 2.81 -0.76 -1.76
N LEU A 147 3.43 -1.51 -2.67
CA LEU A 147 4.39 -0.97 -3.62
C LEU A 147 3.77 -0.73 -4.99
N GLY A 148 3.95 0.47 -5.52
CA GLY A 148 3.56 0.75 -6.90
C GLY A 148 4.60 0.25 -7.89
N LEU A 149 4.27 -0.76 -8.71
CA LEU A 149 5.06 -1.21 -9.86
C LEU A 149 4.47 -0.69 -11.17
N GLN A 150 3.19 -0.86 -11.35
CA GLN A 150 2.31 -0.60 -12.47
C GLN A 150 2.50 -1.59 -13.64
N SER A 151 3.72 -1.86 -14.08
CA SER A 151 4.11 -2.80 -15.14
C SER A 151 5.55 -3.27 -14.93
N ILE A 152 5.95 -4.36 -15.58
CA ILE A 152 7.35 -4.82 -15.65
C ILE A 152 8.06 -4.35 -16.93
N HIS A 153 7.32 -3.84 -17.91
CA HIS A 153 7.85 -3.53 -19.24
C HIS A 153 8.52 -2.17 -19.25
N GLU A 154 9.81 -2.14 -19.54
CA GLU A 154 10.66 -0.93 -19.48
C GLU A 154 10.14 0.23 -20.34
N ASP A 155 9.63 -0.06 -21.55
CA ASP A 155 9.09 0.99 -22.42
C ASP A 155 7.81 1.59 -21.86
N THR A 156 6.96 0.76 -21.22
CA THR A 156 5.79 1.22 -20.49
C THR A 156 6.21 2.07 -19.30
N LEU A 157 7.18 1.61 -18.50
CA LEU A 157 7.68 2.34 -17.31
C LEU A 157 8.27 3.71 -17.69
N LYS A 158 8.99 3.79 -18.80
CA LYS A 158 9.51 5.06 -19.37
C LYS A 158 8.35 5.96 -19.81
N PHE A 159 7.40 5.41 -20.57
CA PHE A 159 6.24 6.15 -21.06
C PHE A 159 5.44 6.77 -19.91
N ILE A 160 5.14 5.98 -18.87
CA ILE A 160 4.39 6.47 -17.70
C ILE A 160 5.23 7.30 -16.73
N ARG A 161 6.52 7.52 -17.00
CA ARG A 161 7.47 8.26 -16.17
C ARG A 161 7.54 7.72 -14.74
N ARG A 162 7.66 6.40 -14.59
CA ARG A 162 7.65 5.75 -13.27
C ARG A 162 8.81 6.19 -12.38
N GLY A 163 9.99 6.45 -12.96
CA GLY A 163 11.14 7.07 -12.29
C GLY A 163 12.01 6.15 -11.44
N HIS A 164 11.75 4.84 -11.42
CA HIS A 164 12.65 3.83 -10.87
C HIS A 164 12.67 2.59 -11.76
N SER A 165 13.75 1.80 -11.69
CA SER A 165 13.93 0.58 -12.48
C SER A 165 13.19 -0.62 -11.88
N LEU A 166 12.99 -1.64 -12.72
CA LEU A 166 12.46 -2.95 -12.27
C LEU A 166 13.41 -3.62 -11.25
N ASP A 167 14.74 -3.47 -11.43
CA ASP A 167 15.72 -4.02 -10.48
C ASP A 167 15.62 -3.37 -9.09
N ASN A 168 15.43 -2.05 -9.03
CA ASN A 168 15.18 -1.37 -7.75
C ASN A 168 13.93 -1.92 -7.07
N PHE A 169 12.84 -2.08 -7.82
CA PHE A 169 11.61 -2.67 -7.29
C PHE A 169 11.84 -4.10 -6.79
N ARG A 170 12.47 -4.96 -7.60
CA ARG A 170 12.78 -6.35 -7.24
C ARG A 170 13.59 -6.44 -5.96
N ASN A 171 14.67 -5.68 -5.85
CA ASN A 171 15.53 -5.67 -4.68
C ASN A 171 14.78 -5.21 -3.42
N CYS A 172 13.94 -4.20 -3.52
CA CYS A 172 13.09 -3.74 -2.43
C CYS A 172 12.13 -4.84 -1.96
N VAL A 173 11.45 -5.53 -2.88
CA VAL A 173 10.56 -6.64 -2.53
C VAL A 173 11.33 -7.75 -1.82
N LEU A 174 12.48 -8.16 -2.34
CA LEU A 174 13.31 -9.21 -1.71
C LEU A 174 13.74 -8.84 -0.29
N GLU A 175 14.13 -7.59 -0.05
CA GLU A 175 14.50 -7.10 1.28
C GLU A 175 13.30 -7.07 2.25
N LEU A 176 12.11 -6.68 1.79
CA LEU A 176 10.88 -6.73 2.59
C LEU A 176 10.49 -8.17 2.93
N LYS A 177 10.55 -9.08 1.96
CA LYS A 177 10.24 -10.51 2.14
C LYS A 177 11.22 -11.19 3.08
N LYS A 178 12.52 -10.88 3.01
CA LYS A 178 13.55 -11.37 3.93
C LYS A 178 13.25 -11.00 5.39
N ARG A 179 12.59 -9.85 5.62
CA ARG A 179 12.14 -9.38 6.92
C ARG A 179 10.72 -9.85 7.28
N HIS A 180 10.16 -10.78 6.52
CA HIS A 180 8.81 -11.33 6.70
C HIS A 180 7.69 -10.26 6.68
N ILE A 181 7.91 -9.13 6.00
CA ILE A 181 6.91 -8.08 5.83
C ILE A 181 6.00 -8.46 4.66
N ASN A 182 4.67 -8.30 4.83
CA ASN A 182 3.74 -8.55 3.74
C ASN A 182 3.89 -7.47 2.67
N VAL A 183 3.93 -7.92 1.41
CA VAL A 183 4.06 -7.05 0.24
C VAL A 183 2.86 -7.21 -0.68
N VAL A 184 2.15 -6.12 -0.90
CA VAL A 184 1.10 -6.01 -1.92
C VAL A 184 1.61 -5.09 -3.02
N VAL A 185 1.33 -5.42 -4.28
CA VAL A 185 1.83 -4.67 -5.42
C VAL A 185 0.69 -4.07 -6.21
N HIS A 186 0.77 -2.78 -6.48
CA HIS A 186 -0.18 -2.09 -7.33
C HIS A 186 0.29 -2.15 -8.79
N ILE A 187 -0.55 -2.70 -9.65
CA ILE A 187 -0.39 -2.73 -11.10
C ILE A 187 -1.49 -1.91 -11.78
N ILE A 188 -1.25 -1.49 -13.01
CA ILE A 188 -2.26 -0.83 -13.85
C ILE A 188 -2.43 -1.63 -15.13
N ASN A 189 -3.56 -2.28 -15.29
CA ASN A 189 -3.92 -2.96 -16.52
C ASN A 189 -4.45 -1.96 -17.55
N GLY A 190 -4.11 -2.17 -18.84
CA GLY A 190 -4.55 -1.30 -19.92
C GLY A 190 -3.74 -0.03 -20.09
N LEU A 191 -2.49 -0.03 -19.66
CA LEU A 191 -1.54 1.04 -19.98
C LEU A 191 -1.35 1.13 -21.52
N PRO A 192 -1.10 2.33 -22.05
CA PRO A 192 -0.88 2.51 -23.50
C PRO A 192 0.22 1.57 -24.02
N ASN A 193 -0.07 0.94 -25.17
CA ASN A 193 0.80 -0.02 -25.86
C ASN A 193 1.00 -1.36 -25.17
N GLU A 194 0.32 -1.65 -24.05
CA GLU A 194 0.35 -2.98 -23.43
C GLU A 194 -0.71 -3.90 -24.01
N THR A 195 -0.30 -5.12 -24.37
CA THR A 195 -1.20 -6.21 -24.74
C THR A 195 -1.70 -6.97 -23.52
N LYS A 196 -2.70 -7.84 -23.69
CA LYS A 196 -3.17 -8.72 -22.62
C LYS A 196 -2.08 -9.66 -22.13
N GLU A 197 -1.23 -10.13 -23.06
CA GLU A 197 -0.10 -11.01 -22.77
C GLU A 197 0.90 -10.30 -21.84
N MET A 198 1.23 -9.05 -22.12
CA MET A 198 2.11 -8.22 -21.28
C MET A 198 1.56 -8.01 -19.86
N MET A 199 0.25 -7.80 -19.73
CA MET A 199 -0.41 -7.71 -18.41
C MET A 199 -0.30 -9.04 -17.66
N VAL A 200 -0.49 -10.18 -18.34
CA VAL A 200 -0.34 -11.53 -17.75
C VAL A 200 1.12 -11.80 -17.35
N GLU A 201 2.09 -11.38 -18.16
CA GLU A 201 3.52 -11.48 -17.83
C GLU A 201 3.85 -10.71 -16.56
N THR A 202 3.31 -9.50 -16.37
CA THR A 202 3.46 -8.73 -15.14
C THR A 202 2.94 -9.51 -13.92
N VAL A 203 1.76 -10.12 -14.02
CA VAL A 203 1.20 -10.94 -12.92
C VAL A 203 2.05 -12.18 -12.64
N ARG A 204 2.51 -12.88 -13.67
CA ARG A 204 3.40 -14.06 -13.52
C ARG A 204 4.71 -13.69 -12.83
N TYR A 205 5.35 -12.62 -13.28
CA TYR A 205 6.57 -12.11 -12.64
C TYR A 205 6.38 -11.85 -11.14
N LEU A 206 5.26 -11.22 -10.77
CA LEU A 206 4.94 -10.93 -9.37
C LEU A 206 4.65 -12.21 -8.57
N ASN A 207 3.99 -13.20 -9.17
CA ASN A 207 3.79 -14.51 -8.56
C ASN A 207 5.13 -15.21 -8.27
N ASP A 208 6.05 -15.20 -9.24
CA ASP A 208 7.36 -15.83 -9.09
C ASP A 208 8.25 -15.09 -8.08
N LEU A 209 8.03 -13.79 -7.90
CA LEU A 209 8.69 -12.98 -6.88
C LEU A 209 8.16 -13.25 -5.45
N GLY A 210 7.02 -13.96 -5.32
CA GLY A 210 6.46 -14.40 -4.05
C GLY A 210 5.81 -13.28 -3.23
N ILE A 211 5.16 -12.31 -3.88
CA ILE A 211 4.38 -11.28 -3.19
C ILE A 211 3.12 -11.85 -2.54
N ASP A 212 2.53 -11.12 -1.59
CA ASP A 212 1.38 -11.59 -0.81
C ASP A 212 0.04 -11.15 -1.40
N GLY A 213 0.03 -10.19 -2.33
CA GLY A 213 -1.19 -9.74 -2.99
C GLY A 213 -0.96 -8.72 -4.10
N ILE A 214 -1.97 -8.52 -4.93
CA ILE A 214 -2.08 -7.55 -6.02
C ILE A 214 -3.30 -6.68 -5.79
#